data_7692d1be2925b4254252101c4995adad
#
_entry.id   7692d1be2925b4254252101c4995adad
#
_cell.length_a   1.000
_cell.length_b   1.000
_cell.length_c   1.000
_cell.angle_alpha   90.00
_cell.angle_beta   90.00
_cell.angle_gamma   90.00
#
_symmetry.space_group_name_H-M   'P 1'
#
loop_
_entity.id
_entity.type
_entity.pdbx_description
1 polymer ?
#
loop_
_entity_poly.entity_id
_entity_poly.type
_entity_poly.pdbx_seq_one_letter_code
_entity_poly.pdbx_strand_id
1 'polypeptide(L)'
;MKKLYISADIEGVCGIVDWKEPDISEQQGAYFRAQMTREVKAACEAAGKAGVAEVFVKDAHSSGRNLDPSQLPENVRIMRAWTRNPYSMMAGIDASYGAAMFIGY
;
A
#
# COMPACT_ATOMS: atom_id res chain seq x y z
N MET A 1 -8.07 -17.87 5.29
CA MET A 1 -8.44 -16.62 4.59
C MET A 1 -7.88 -16.67 3.18
N LYS A 2 -8.70 -16.41 2.17
CA LYS A 2 -8.26 -16.46 0.77
C LYS A 2 -7.74 -15.12 0.24
N LYS A 3 -8.34 -14.01 0.67
CA LYS A 3 -8.05 -12.68 0.15
C LYS A 3 -7.86 -11.66 1.26
N LEU A 4 -6.77 -10.91 1.18
CA LEU A 4 -6.44 -9.79 2.06
C LEU A 4 -6.46 -8.49 1.26
N TYR A 5 -7.10 -7.45 1.82
CA TYR A 5 -7.06 -6.09 1.28
C TYR A 5 -6.08 -5.26 2.11
N ILE A 6 -5.22 -4.48 1.44
CA ILE A 6 -4.31 -3.54 2.11
C ILE A 6 -4.55 -2.15 1.55
N SER A 7 -4.86 -1.19 2.42
CA SER A 7 -4.80 0.23 2.09
C SER A 7 -3.48 0.79 2.61
N ALA A 8 -2.65 1.32 1.72
CA ALA A 8 -1.31 1.80 2.05
C ALA A 8 -1.22 3.32 1.91
N ASP A 9 -0.86 3.97 3.00
CA ASP A 9 -0.58 5.40 3.07
C ASP A 9 0.89 5.61 3.47
N ILE A 10 1.33 6.82 3.72
CA ILE A 10 2.75 7.11 3.92
C ILE A 10 3.08 7.86 5.21
N GLU A 11 2.19 8.70 5.73
CA GLU A 11 2.54 9.56 6.87
C GLU A 11 2.89 8.77 8.13
N GLY A 12 2.34 7.57 8.30
CA GLY A 12 2.66 6.66 9.40
C GLY A 12 3.82 5.71 9.12
N VAL A 13 4.49 5.83 7.98
CA VAL A 13 5.68 5.02 7.65
C VAL A 13 6.83 5.37 8.58
N CYS A 14 7.63 4.36 8.94
CA CYS A 14 8.73 4.50 9.89
C CYS A 14 9.69 5.61 9.48
N GLY A 15 9.92 6.53 10.41
CA GLY A 15 10.89 7.61 10.27
C GLY A 15 10.32 8.96 9.82
N ILE A 16 9.11 9.02 9.29
CA ILE A 16 8.51 10.28 8.84
C ILE A 16 8.20 11.18 10.04
N VAL A 17 8.72 12.41 10.00
CA VAL A 17 8.53 13.44 11.04
C VAL A 17 8.26 14.84 10.46
N ASP A 18 8.23 14.98 9.12
CA ASP A 18 8.05 16.28 8.46
C ASP A 18 7.16 16.12 7.22
N TRP A 19 6.32 17.12 6.94
CA TRP A 19 5.37 17.11 5.83
C TRP A 19 6.01 17.11 4.43
N LYS A 20 7.30 17.44 4.33
CA LYS A 20 8.03 17.33 3.05
C LYS A 20 8.40 15.90 2.70
N GLU A 21 8.51 15.04 3.69
CA GLU A 21 8.97 13.66 3.51
C GLU A 21 7.99 12.78 2.74
N PRO A 22 6.65 12.90 2.90
CA PRO A 22 5.69 12.17 2.07
C PRO A 22 5.43 12.80 0.70
N ASP A 23 6.02 13.94 0.37
CA ASP A 23 5.74 14.66 -0.87
C ASP A 23 6.59 14.13 -2.03
N ILE A 24 5.91 13.69 -3.10
CA ILE A 24 6.57 13.13 -4.29
C ILE A 24 7.44 14.17 -5.03
N SER A 25 7.13 15.45 -4.89
CA SER A 25 7.92 16.53 -5.50
C SER A 25 9.23 16.82 -4.77
N GLU A 26 9.37 16.33 -3.55
CA GLU A 26 10.55 16.53 -2.72
C GLU A 26 11.56 15.39 -2.91
N GLN A 27 12.85 15.73 -2.96
CA GLN A 27 13.93 14.74 -3.11
C GLN A 27 13.92 13.71 -1.98
N GLN A 28 13.74 14.14 -0.75
CA GLN A 28 13.68 13.26 0.42
C GLN A 28 12.50 12.30 0.39
N GLY A 29 11.45 12.61 -0.37
CA GLY A 29 10.30 11.73 -0.54
C GLY A 29 10.65 10.39 -1.19
N ALA A 30 11.71 10.34 -1.99
CA ALA A 30 12.14 9.09 -2.63
C ALA A 30 12.52 8.02 -1.60
N TYR A 31 13.22 8.39 -0.53
CA TYR A 31 13.55 7.46 0.56
C TYR A 31 12.27 6.91 1.22
N PHE A 32 11.32 7.77 1.53
CA PHE A 32 10.13 7.35 2.27
C PHE A 32 9.14 6.58 1.40
N ARG A 33 9.08 6.84 0.10
CA ARG A 33 8.34 5.96 -0.82
C ARG A 33 8.98 4.56 -0.89
N ALA A 34 10.30 4.48 -0.87
CA ALA A 34 11.00 3.20 -0.80
C ALA A 34 10.73 2.48 0.54
N GLN A 35 10.69 3.22 1.65
CA GLN A 35 10.36 2.66 2.96
C GLN A 35 8.90 2.18 3.02
N MET A 36 7.97 2.96 2.48
CA MET A 36 6.57 2.55 2.33
C MET A 36 6.47 1.22 1.56
N THR A 37 7.21 1.12 0.45
CA THR A 37 7.25 -0.11 -0.35
C THR A 37 7.80 -1.29 0.45
N ARG A 38 8.86 -1.10 1.24
CA ARG A 38 9.42 -2.16 2.10
C ARG A 38 8.41 -2.64 3.14
N GLU A 39 7.65 -1.74 3.76
CA GLU A 39 6.66 -2.10 4.77
C GLU A 39 5.48 -2.87 4.16
N VAL A 40 5.00 -2.42 3.01
CA VAL A 40 3.94 -3.13 2.28
C VAL A 40 4.41 -4.48 1.78
N LYS A 41 5.64 -4.56 1.25
CA LYS A 41 6.26 -5.83 0.83
C LYS A 41 6.31 -6.83 1.98
N ALA A 42 6.77 -6.39 3.15
CA ALA A 42 6.86 -7.25 4.33
C ALA A 42 5.49 -7.82 4.72
N ALA A 43 4.45 -6.99 4.67
CA ALA A 43 3.08 -7.45 4.95
C ALA A 43 2.58 -8.46 3.90
N CYS A 44 2.85 -8.21 2.62
CA CYS A 44 2.48 -9.11 1.53
C CYS A 44 3.18 -10.47 1.66
N GLU A 45 4.48 -10.46 1.95
CA GLU A 45 5.26 -11.69 2.15
C GLU A 45 4.77 -12.48 3.36
N ALA A 46 4.48 -11.79 4.46
CA ALA A 46 3.94 -12.43 5.66
C ALA A 46 2.56 -13.04 5.40
N ALA A 47 1.70 -12.35 4.67
CA ALA A 47 0.39 -12.87 4.27
C ALA A 47 0.53 -14.16 3.44
N GLY A 48 1.45 -14.17 2.47
CA GLY A 48 1.74 -15.37 1.67
C GLY A 48 2.21 -16.54 2.53
N LYS A 49 3.11 -16.30 3.46
CA LYS A 49 3.58 -17.33 4.40
C LYS A 49 2.46 -17.85 5.31
N ALA A 50 1.48 -17.00 5.63
CA ALA A 50 0.32 -17.38 6.42
C ALA A 50 -0.76 -18.12 5.60
N GLY A 51 -0.55 -18.34 4.31
CA GLY A 51 -1.48 -19.08 3.43
C GLY A 51 -2.54 -18.22 2.74
N VAL A 52 -2.40 -16.89 2.75
CA VAL A 52 -3.29 -16.01 1.99
C VAL A 52 -3.01 -16.16 0.50
N ALA A 53 -4.05 -16.51 -0.28
CA ALA A 53 -3.88 -16.78 -1.71
C ALA A 53 -3.73 -15.52 -2.55
N GLU A 54 -4.47 -14.45 -2.22
CA GLU A 54 -4.46 -13.20 -2.96
C GLU A 54 -4.33 -12.01 -2.02
N VAL A 55 -3.46 -11.07 -2.37
CA VAL A 55 -3.34 -9.79 -1.68
C VAL A 55 -3.63 -8.68 -2.69
N PHE A 56 -4.53 -7.79 -2.32
CA PHE A 56 -4.84 -6.58 -3.09
C PHE A 56 -4.35 -5.36 -2.31
N VAL A 57 -3.56 -4.53 -2.96
CA VAL A 57 -3.00 -3.31 -2.35
C VAL A 57 -3.55 -2.09 -3.08
N LYS A 58 -4.13 -1.14 -2.33
CA LYS A 58 -4.43 0.20 -2.81
C LYS A 58 -3.31 1.15 -2.40
N ASP A 59 -2.62 1.75 -3.36
CA ASP A 59 -1.72 2.87 -3.12
C ASP A 59 -2.58 4.11 -2.85
N ALA A 60 -2.71 4.49 -1.59
CA ALA A 60 -3.73 5.41 -1.11
C ALA A 60 -3.19 6.80 -0.75
N HIS A 61 -1.91 7.08 -1.00
CA HIS A 61 -1.34 8.38 -0.66
C HIS A 61 -1.27 9.32 -1.87
N SER A 62 -1.80 10.54 -1.71
CA SER A 62 -1.66 11.66 -2.66
C SER A 62 -1.96 11.26 -4.11
N SER A 63 -0.94 11.14 -4.96
CA SER A 63 -1.09 10.75 -6.37
C SER A 63 -1.46 9.28 -6.58
N GLY A 64 -1.33 8.45 -5.55
CA GLY A 64 -1.47 7.00 -5.68
C GLY A 64 -0.34 6.36 -6.48
N ARG A 65 0.83 6.99 -6.54
CA ARG A 65 2.00 6.55 -7.32
C ARG A 65 3.25 6.49 -6.46
N ASN A 66 3.15 5.89 -5.28
CA ASN A 66 4.22 5.87 -4.27
C ASN A 66 4.94 4.53 -4.19
N LEU A 67 4.20 3.44 -4.29
CA LEU A 67 4.75 2.09 -4.21
C LEU A 67 5.49 1.73 -5.50
N ASP A 68 6.59 0.99 -5.35
CA ASP A 68 7.29 0.37 -6.48
C ASP A 68 6.72 -1.04 -6.71
N PRO A 69 5.91 -1.25 -7.78
CA PRO A 69 5.30 -2.55 -8.03
C PRO A 69 6.31 -3.68 -8.26
N SER A 70 7.51 -3.35 -8.75
CA SER A 70 8.55 -4.35 -9.04
C SER A 70 9.09 -5.04 -7.78
N GLN A 71 8.87 -4.45 -6.60
CA GLN A 71 9.32 -4.98 -5.32
C GLN A 71 8.29 -5.90 -4.64
N LEU A 72 7.06 -5.94 -5.14
CA LEU A 72 5.99 -6.72 -4.52
C LEU A 72 5.96 -8.16 -5.06
N PRO A 73 5.51 -9.14 -4.24
CA PRO A 73 5.35 -10.53 -4.70
C PRO A 73 4.39 -10.65 -5.90
N GLU A 74 4.60 -11.67 -6.72
CA GLU A 74 3.82 -11.88 -7.96
C GLU A 74 2.31 -12.07 -7.74
N ASN A 75 1.91 -12.62 -6.60
CA ASN A 75 0.50 -12.82 -6.25
C ASN A 75 -0.19 -11.56 -5.74
N VAL A 76 0.50 -10.44 -5.70
CA VAL A 76 -0.07 -9.15 -5.26
C VAL A 76 -0.65 -8.41 -6.45
N ARG A 77 -1.88 -7.94 -6.29
CA ARG A 77 -2.53 -7.04 -7.24
C ARG A 77 -2.49 -5.63 -6.64
N ILE A 78 -2.07 -4.66 -7.42
CA ILE A 78 -1.97 -3.27 -6.96
C ILE A 78 -2.88 -2.36 -7.77
N MET A 79 -3.61 -1.49 -7.06
CA MET A 79 -4.33 -0.38 -7.67
C MET A 79 -3.56 0.91 -7.42
N ARG A 80 -3.10 1.53 -8.49
CA ARG A 80 -2.39 2.80 -8.48
C ARG A 80 -3.30 3.92 -8.99
N ALA A 81 -3.00 5.14 -8.58
CA ALA A 81 -3.76 6.34 -8.95
C ALA A 81 -5.23 6.28 -8.48
N TRP A 82 -6.09 7.08 -9.07
CA TRP A 82 -7.46 7.25 -8.59
C TRP A 82 -8.46 6.95 -9.70
N THR A 83 -9.51 6.19 -9.36
CA THR A 83 -10.53 5.72 -10.30
C THR A 83 -11.86 6.45 -10.12
N ARG A 84 -11.93 7.45 -9.26
CA ARG A 84 -13.18 8.13 -8.83
C ARG A 84 -14.16 7.20 -8.11
N ASN A 85 -13.68 6.06 -7.61
CA ASN A 85 -14.48 5.16 -6.79
C ASN A 85 -14.86 5.88 -5.49
N PRO A 86 -16.14 5.83 -5.05
CA PRO A 86 -16.59 6.54 -3.84
C PRO A 86 -15.89 6.05 -2.56
N TYR A 87 -15.32 4.85 -2.57
CA TYR A 87 -14.55 4.36 -1.42
C TYR A 87 -13.14 4.95 -1.32
N SER A 88 -12.70 5.75 -2.31
CA SER A 88 -11.45 6.52 -2.26
C SER A 88 -10.25 5.67 -1.87
N MET A 89 -9.66 5.91 -0.68
CA MET A 89 -8.50 5.18 -0.17
C MET A 89 -8.77 3.68 0.05
N MET A 90 -10.03 3.27 0.02
CA MET A 90 -10.47 1.88 0.12
C MET A 90 -11.03 1.35 -1.20
N ALA A 91 -10.68 1.98 -2.32
CA ALA A 91 -11.17 1.58 -3.64
C ALA A 91 -10.81 0.11 -3.93
N GLY A 92 -11.78 -0.62 -4.46
CA GLY A 92 -11.63 -2.03 -4.80
C GLY A 92 -11.97 -3.01 -3.69
N ILE A 93 -12.25 -2.54 -2.46
CA ILE A 93 -12.69 -3.44 -1.39
C ILE A 93 -14.12 -3.92 -1.63
N ASP A 94 -14.38 -5.19 -1.33
CA ASP A 94 -15.71 -5.79 -1.36
C ASP A 94 -15.82 -6.92 -0.32
N ALA A 95 -16.98 -7.57 -0.28
CA ALA A 95 -17.27 -8.62 0.69
C ALA A 95 -16.46 -9.92 0.48
N SER A 96 -15.69 -10.04 -0.60
CA SER A 96 -14.86 -11.23 -0.85
C SER A 96 -13.57 -11.26 -0.02
N TYR A 97 -13.17 -10.10 0.55
CA TYR A 97 -11.96 -10.02 1.37
C TYR A 97 -12.24 -10.52 2.79
N GLY A 98 -11.36 -11.38 3.30
CA GLY A 98 -11.47 -11.91 4.66
C GLY A 98 -10.99 -10.93 5.74
N ALA A 99 -10.12 -9.99 5.35
CA ALA A 99 -9.61 -8.95 6.25
C ALA A 99 -9.14 -7.73 5.46
N ALA A 100 -9.03 -6.60 6.16
CA ALA A 100 -8.39 -5.39 5.66
C ALA A 100 -7.26 -4.98 6.63
N MET A 101 -6.16 -4.51 6.06
CA MET A 101 -4.99 -4.03 6.79
C MET A 101 -4.69 -2.59 6.35
N PHE A 102 -4.30 -1.77 7.31
CA PHE A 102 -3.93 -0.37 7.05
C PHE A 102 -2.45 -0.21 7.39
N ILE A 103 -1.67 0.26 6.44
CA ILE A 103 -0.21 0.46 6.58
C ILE A 103 0.12 1.91 6.30
N GLY A 104 0.95 2.53 7.16
CA GLY A 104 1.41 3.90 6.97
C GLY A 104 0.36 4.99 7.23
N TYR A 105 -0.67 4.67 7.95
CA TYR A 105 -1.70 5.62 8.35
C TYR A 105 -1.28 6.48 9.54
#